data_a423f1c154a80479fad4963ef46702ac
#
_entry.id   a423f1c154a80479fad4963ef46702ac
#
_cell.length_a   1.000
_cell.length_b   1.000
_cell.length_c   1.000
_cell.angle_alpha   90.00
_cell.angle_beta   90.00
_cell.angle_gamma   90.00
#
_symmetry.space_group_name_H-M   'P 1'
#
loop_
_entity.id
_entity.type
_entity.pdbx_description
1 polymer ?
#
loop_
_entity_poly.entity_id
_entity_poly.type
_entity_poly.pdbx_seq_one_letter_code
_entity_poly.pdbx_strand_id
1 'polypeptide(L)'
;MKLLKKMMQVALATFFFGLLGTSTVFADDSEGWQFVQENGRTYYKKGALKETYWRVIDGKYYYFDPLSGEMVVGWQYIPAPHKGVTIGPSPRIEIALRPDWFYFGQDGVLQEFVGKQVLEAKTATNTNKHHGEEYDSQAEKRVYYFEDQRSYHTLKTGWIYEEGHWYYLQKDGGFDSRINRLTVGELARGWVKDYPLTYDEEKLKAAPWYYLRSSGAMATGWYKEGSTWYYLDAENGDMRTGWQNLGNKWYYLRSSGAMATGWYQEGST
;
A
#
# COMPACT_ATOMS: atom_id res chain seq x y z
N MET A 1 15.93 46.40 10.62
CA MET A 1 16.44 46.06 9.30
C MET A 1 17.41 44.88 9.36
N LYS A 2 17.05 43.80 10.07
CA LYS A 2 17.82 42.52 10.18
C LYS A 2 16.95 41.26 10.12
N LEU A 3 15.66 41.38 9.72
CA LEU A 3 14.71 40.28 9.68
C LEU A 3 14.30 39.83 8.24
N LEU A 4 14.91 40.41 7.21
CA LEU A 4 14.51 40.15 5.80
C LEU A 4 15.53 39.35 5.01
N LYS A 5 16.50 38.68 5.65
CA LYS A 5 17.55 37.90 4.97
C LYS A 5 17.48 36.38 5.17
N LYS A 6 16.40 35.85 5.78
CA LYS A 6 16.22 34.40 5.99
C LYS A 6 15.10 33.75 5.19
N MET A 7 14.47 34.47 4.27
CA MET A 7 13.35 33.96 3.47
C MET A 7 13.63 33.96 1.98
N MET A 8 14.80 33.52 1.53
CA MET A 8 15.01 33.29 0.11
C MET A 8 16.20 32.35 -0.12
N GLN A 9 15.98 31.08 0.15
CA GLN A 9 16.73 29.99 -0.47
C GLN A 9 15.85 28.72 -0.50
N VAL A 10 14.66 28.85 -1.11
CA VAL A 10 14.06 27.70 -1.77
C VAL A 10 14.63 27.72 -3.17
N ALA A 11 15.78 27.13 -3.34
CA ALA A 11 16.35 26.91 -4.65
C ALA A 11 15.52 25.82 -5.34
N LEU A 12 14.79 26.23 -6.37
CA LEU A 12 14.24 25.38 -7.40
C LEU A 12 15.41 24.61 -8.04
N ALA A 13 15.63 23.39 -7.62
CA ALA A 13 16.60 22.50 -8.28
C ALA A 13 15.98 22.02 -9.59
N THR A 14 16.16 22.79 -10.64
CA THR A 14 15.97 22.33 -12.02
C THR A 14 17.05 21.31 -12.32
N PHE A 15 16.64 20.07 -12.57
CA PHE A 15 17.52 18.97 -12.95
C PHE A 15 18.18 19.27 -14.31
N PHE A 16 19.48 19.50 -14.30
CA PHE A 16 20.29 19.41 -15.51
C PHE A 16 20.93 18.00 -15.59
N PHE A 17 20.55 17.25 -16.60
CA PHE A 17 21.26 16.04 -17.00
C PHE A 17 22.63 16.44 -17.58
N GLY A 18 23.68 16.09 -16.86
CA GLY A 18 25.07 16.21 -17.35
C GLY A 18 25.81 14.93 -17.07
N LEU A 19 26.14 14.19 -18.15
CA LEU A 19 27.09 13.07 -18.13
C LEU A 19 28.44 13.60 -17.64
N LEU A 20 28.98 12.94 -16.62
CA LEU A 20 30.38 12.73 -16.24
C LEU A 20 30.51 12.84 -14.72
N GLY A 21 30.96 11.79 -14.08
CA GLY A 21 31.27 11.50 -12.69
C GLY A 21 31.66 12.64 -11.71
N THR A 22 30.78 13.61 -11.52
CA THR A 22 30.93 14.64 -10.48
C THR A 22 29.95 14.38 -9.37
N SER A 23 30.43 14.18 -8.15
CA SER A 23 29.58 14.17 -6.96
C SER A 23 29.05 15.58 -6.70
N THR A 24 27.72 15.74 -6.62
CA THR A 24 27.07 16.99 -6.22
C THR A 24 26.56 16.87 -4.79
N VAL A 25 26.85 17.89 -3.97
CA VAL A 25 26.40 18.00 -2.58
C VAL A 25 25.16 18.89 -2.53
N PHE A 26 24.08 18.42 -1.89
CA PHE A 26 22.80 19.14 -1.89
C PHE A 26 22.39 19.72 -0.53
N ALA A 27 22.80 19.09 0.57
CA ALA A 27 22.54 19.57 1.92
C ALA A 27 23.62 19.09 2.87
N ASP A 28 23.94 19.91 3.88
CA ASP A 28 24.93 19.62 4.91
C ASP A 28 24.27 19.82 6.28
N ASP A 29 24.36 18.83 7.17
CA ASP A 29 23.95 18.99 8.56
C ASP A 29 25.11 19.47 9.44
N SER A 30 24.79 19.95 10.65
CA SER A 30 25.78 20.45 11.62
C SER A 30 26.82 19.41 12.05
N GLU A 31 26.60 18.13 11.71
CA GLU A 31 27.49 17.01 11.99
C GLU A 31 28.38 16.63 10.81
N GLY A 32 28.24 17.30 9.66
CA GLY A 32 29.00 17.04 8.43
C GLY A 32 28.46 15.85 7.62
N TRP A 33 27.20 15.47 7.82
CA TRP A 33 26.47 14.58 6.94
C TRP A 33 25.85 15.36 5.79
N GLN A 34 25.90 14.82 4.58
CA GLN A 34 25.42 15.52 3.39
C GLN A 34 24.85 14.56 2.35
N PHE A 35 23.87 15.04 1.58
CA PHE A 35 23.42 14.31 0.40
C PHE A 35 24.48 14.41 -0.71
N VAL A 36 24.88 13.25 -1.23
CA VAL A 36 25.89 13.13 -2.29
C VAL A 36 25.33 12.28 -3.41
N GLN A 37 25.41 12.76 -4.63
CA GLN A 37 25.06 12.00 -5.82
C GLN A 37 26.32 11.41 -6.46
N GLU A 38 26.38 10.09 -6.60
CA GLU A 38 27.47 9.34 -7.20
C GLU A 38 26.90 8.38 -8.26
N ASN A 39 27.37 8.48 -9.50
CA ASN A 39 26.90 7.63 -10.61
C ASN A 39 25.37 7.61 -10.79
N GLY A 40 24.71 8.75 -10.65
CA GLY A 40 23.27 8.89 -10.76
C GLY A 40 22.48 8.42 -9.54
N ARG A 41 23.12 7.94 -8.47
CA ARG A 41 22.51 7.46 -7.25
C ARG A 41 22.76 8.41 -6.09
N THR A 42 21.80 8.54 -5.20
CA THR A 42 21.89 9.47 -4.05
C THR A 42 22.14 8.71 -2.75
N TYR A 43 23.03 9.25 -1.95
CA TYR A 43 23.44 8.75 -0.65
C TYR A 43 23.40 9.89 0.38
N TYR A 44 23.26 9.56 1.66
CA TYR A 44 23.55 10.48 2.75
C TYR A 44 24.83 10.04 3.43
N LYS A 45 25.86 10.87 3.41
CA LYS A 45 27.24 10.47 3.72
C LYS A 45 27.95 11.44 4.64
N LYS A 46 28.89 10.88 5.42
CA LYS A 46 29.91 11.63 6.15
C LYS A 46 31.29 11.02 5.82
N GLY A 47 32.01 11.66 4.96
CA GLY A 47 33.24 11.09 4.40
C GLY A 47 32.96 9.77 3.66
N ALA A 48 33.60 8.68 4.11
CA ALA A 48 33.39 7.34 3.54
C ALA A 48 32.14 6.62 4.12
N LEU A 49 31.57 7.10 5.21
CA LEU A 49 30.40 6.49 5.85
C LEU A 49 29.15 6.80 5.04
N LYS A 50 28.31 5.79 4.83
CA LYS A 50 26.98 5.91 4.24
C LYS A 50 25.93 5.65 5.29
N GLU A 51 24.84 6.41 5.28
CA GLU A 51 23.66 6.11 6.08
C GLU A 51 22.91 4.91 5.51
N THR A 52 22.24 4.19 6.38
CA THR A 52 21.41 3.03 6.03
C THR A 52 20.14 3.03 6.89
N TYR A 53 19.08 2.36 6.41
CA TYR A 53 17.79 2.34 7.07
C TYR A 53 17.11 3.71 7.16
N TRP A 54 16.23 3.88 8.16
CA TRP A 54 15.48 5.11 8.37
C TRP A 54 16.35 6.24 8.93
N ARG A 55 16.18 7.43 8.39
CA ARG A 55 16.81 8.66 8.89
C ARG A 55 15.83 9.82 8.86
N VAL A 56 15.87 10.65 9.92
CA VAL A 56 15.21 11.97 9.93
C VAL A 56 16.26 13.02 9.61
N ILE A 57 16.01 13.79 8.56
CA ILE A 57 16.89 14.88 8.10
C ILE A 57 15.99 16.11 7.91
N ASP A 58 16.29 17.19 8.63
CA ASP A 58 15.49 18.43 8.62
C ASP A 58 13.98 18.18 8.86
N GLY A 59 13.66 17.26 9.78
CA GLY A 59 12.28 16.89 10.12
C GLY A 59 11.56 16.02 9.10
N LYS A 60 12.22 15.57 8.03
CA LYS A 60 11.67 14.69 6.99
C LYS A 60 12.24 13.29 7.12
N TYR A 61 11.42 12.29 6.85
CA TYR A 61 11.81 10.88 6.89
C TYR A 61 12.35 10.41 5.54
N TYR A 62 13.49 9.73 5.59
CA TYR A 62 14.16 9.09 4.46
C TYR A 62 14.45 7.63 4.80
N TYR A 63 14.60 6.80 3.79
CA TYR A 63 15.11 5.45 3.95
C TYR A 63 16.26 5.22 2.98
N PHE A 64 17.32 4.59 3.49
CA PHE A 64 18.50 4.22 2.73
C PHE A 64 18.63 2.70 2.75
N ASP A 65 18.88 2.13 1.59
CA ASP A 65 18.99 0.67 1.43
C ASP A 65 20.06 0.10 2.38
N PRO A 66 19.76 -0.97 3.12
CA PRO A 66 20.67 -1.52 4.12
C PRO A 66 22.00 -2.04 3.58
N LEU A 67 22.05 -2.45 2.30
CA LEU A 67 23.22 -3.06 1.68
C LEU A 67 24.06 -2.03 0.92
N SER A 68 23.41 -1.17 0.15
CA SER A 68 24.08 -0.21 -0.71
C SER A 68 24.21 1.19 -0.10
N GLY A 69 23.33 1.56 0.84
CA GLY A 69 23.20 2.92 1.38
C GLY A 69 22.52 3.89 0.42
N GLU A 70 21.91 3.40 -0.67
CA GLU A 70 21.23 4.22 -1.66
C GLU A 70 19.89 4.74 -1.15
N MET A 71 19.58 6.00 -1.43
CA MET A 71 18.29 6.59 -1.09
C MET A 71 17.18 5.97 -1.94
N VAL A 72 16.09 5.56 -1.30
CA VAL A 72 14.94 4.95 -1.99
C VAL A 72 13.92 5.98 -2.45
N VAL A 73 13.09 5.61 -3.44
CA VAL A 73 11.99 6.41 -3.99
C VAL A 73 10.80 5.52 -4.36
N GLY A 74 9.62 6.12 -4.54
CA GLY A 74 8.41 5.42 -4.93
C GLY A 74 7.92 4.43 -3.88
N TRP A 75 7.30 3.34 -4.33
CA TRP A 75 6.78 2.29 -3.46
C TRP A 75 7.90 1.42 -2.88
N GLN A 76 7.92 1.30 -1.55
CA GLN A 76 8.90 0.50 -0.82
C GLN A 76 8.19 -0.45 0.15
N TYR A 77 8.57 -1.73 0.10
CA TYR A 77 8.13 -2.73 1.07
C TYR A 77 9.25 -2.98 2.07
N ILE A 78 9.23 -2.21 3.15
CA ILE A 78 10.35 -2.12 4.11
C ILE A 78 9.85 -2.18 5.55
N PRO A 79 10.72 -2.57 6.51
CA PRO A 79 10.38 -2.56 7.93
C PRO A 79 9.98 -1.17 8.40
N ALA A 80 8.86 -1.07 9.14
CA ALA A 80 8.43 0.18 9.73
C ALA A 80 9.42 0.67 10.79
N PRO A 81 9.63 1.98 10.92
CA PRO A 81 10.46 2.53 11.99
C PRO A 81 9.78 2.35 13.35
N HIS A 82 10.53 2.06 14.41
CA HIS A 82 10.00 2.02 15.77
C HIS A 82 9.78 3.44 16.33
N LYS A 83 8.62 3.67 16.97
CA LYS A 83 8.33 4.90 17.71
C LYS A 83 9.32 5.10 18.86
N GLY A 84 9.81 6.33 18.99
CA GLY A 84 10.55 6.77 20.18
C GLY A 84 12.05 6.52 20.14
N VAL A 85 12.57 5.96 19.07
CA VAL A 85 14.02 5.91 18.85
C VAL A 85 14.41 7.21 18.17
N THR A 86 15.00 8.13 18.95
CA THR A 86 15.71 9.28 18.38
C THR A 86 16.83 8.73 17.54
N ILE A 87 16.74 8.90 16.23
CA ILE A 87 17.79 8.49 15.29
C ILE A 87 18.93 9.48 15.44
N GLY A 88 19.78 9.23 16.42
CA GLY A 88 21.08 9.88 16.55
C GLY A 88 22.11 9.15 15.69
N PRO A 89 23.35 9.63 15.59
CA PRO A 89 24.39 9.12 14.68
C PRO A 89 24.80 7.66 14.90
N SER A 90 24.11 6.93 15.75
CA SER A 90 24.16 5.46 15.87
C SER A 90 23.18 4.99 16.94
N PRO A 91 21.95 4.73 16.63
CA PRO A 91 21.32 3.55 17.20
C PRO A 91 20.73 2.69 16.10
N ARG A 92 20.97 1.42 16.22
CA ARG A 92 20.22 0.40 15.47
C ARG A 92 18.75 0.59 15.81
N ILE A 93 17.95 1.02 14.82
CA ILE A 93 16.51 1.01 14.95
C ILE A 93 16.12 -0.46 15.12
N GLU A 94 15.44 -0.79 16.21
CA GLU A 94 14.71 -2.05 16.28
C GLU A 94 13.65 -2.00 15.20
N ILE A 95 13.88 -2.76 14.15
CA ILE A 95 13.04 -2.83 12.98
C ILE A 95 11.83 -3.68 13.37
N ALA A 96 10.62 -3.21 13.08
CA ALA A 96 9.43 -4.05 13.19
C ALA A 96 9.64 -5.34 12.41
N LEU A 97 9.29 -6.49 13.00
CA LEU A 97 9.51 -7.81 12.40
C LEU A 97 8.73 -8.02 11.09
N ARG A 98 7.78 -7.12 10.76
CA ARG A 98 6.99 -7.16 9.53
C ARG A 98 7.20 -5.89 8.74
N PRO A 99 7.63 -6.00 7.46
CA PRO A 99 7.66 -4.87 6.57
C PRO A 99 6.23 -4.44 6.20
N ASP A 100 6.10 -3.16 5.84
CA ASP A 100 4.87 -2.56 5.35
C ASP A 100 5.16 -1.73 4.09
N TRP A 101 4.11 -1.29 3.40
CA TRP A 101 4.25 -0.45 2.23
C TRP A 101 4.32 1.03 2.60
N PHE A 102 5.36 1.69 2.12
CA PHE A 102 5.59 3.12 2.21
C PHE A 102 5.74 3.73 0.81
N TYR A 103 5.41 4.99 0.68
CA TYR A 103 5.60 5.72 -0.56
C TYR A 103 6.51 6.94 -0.34
N PHE A 104 7.60 7.00 -1.10
CA PHE A 104 8.58 8.09 -1.07
C PHE A 104 8.47 8.91 -2.34
N GLY A 105 8.56 10.23 -2.21
CA GLY A 105 8.67 11.14 -3.35
C GLY A 105 9.94 10.89 -4.16
N GLN A 106 10.03 11.50 -5.35
CA GLN A 106 11.24 11.43 -6.17
C GLN A 106 12.43 12.14 -5.51
N ASP A 107 12.19 12.98 -4.51
CA ASP A 107 13.18 13.60 -3.63
C ASP A 107 13.63 12.69 -2.46
N GLY A 108 13.13 11.46 -2.39
CA GLY A 108 13.40 10.49 -1.34
C GLY A 108 12.66 10.74 -0.03
N VAL A 109 11.79 11.75 0.05
CA VAL A 109 11.03 12.06 1.27
C VAL A 109 9.84 11.13 1.40
N LEU A 110 9.66 10.52 2.58
CA LEU A 110 8.43 9.77 2.90
C LEU A 110 7.22 10.69 2.74
N GLN A 111 6.25 10.22 1.98
CA GLN A 111 4.99 10.94 1.83
C GLN A 111 4.04 10.55 2.97
N GLU A 112 3.81 11.50 3.88
CA GLU A 112 2.95 11.32 5.06
C GLU A 112 1.48 11.51 4.68
N PHE A 113 0.98 10.67 3.78
CA PHE A 113 -0.41 10.69 3.33
C PHE A 113 -1.39 10.27 4.43
N VAL A 114 -2.54 10.91 4.46
CA VAL A 114 -3.72 10.47 5.24
C VAL A 114 -4.93 10.45 4.32
N GLY A 115 -5.77 9.43 4.46
CA GLY A 115 -6.95 9.26 3.62
C GLY A 115 -6.64 8.79 2.20
N LYS A 116 -7.53 9.13 1.29
CA LYS A 116 -7.53 8.66 -0.10
C LYS A 116 -6.45 9.32 -0.94
N GLN A 117 -5.70 8.50 -1.66
CA GLN A 117 -4.67 8.92 -2.62
C GLN A 117 -4.85 8.18 -3.95
N VAL A 118 -4.43 8.82 -5.04
CA VAL A 118 -4.37 8.21 -6.37
C VAL A 118 -2.92 8.22 -6.82
N LEU A 119 -2.29 7.06 -6.77
CA LEU A 119 -0.86 6.88 -7.04
C LEU A 119 -0.65 5.85 -8.14
N GLU A 120 0.57 5.77 -8.68
CA GLU A 120 0.96 4.70 -9.60
C GLU A 120 0.72 3.33 -8.96
N ALA A 121 0.18 2.39 -9.75
CA ALA A 121 0.08 1.00 -9.33
C ALA A 121 1.46 0.44 -8.96
N LYS A 122 1.51 -0.38 -7.92
CA LYS A 122 2.72 -1.12 -7.58
C LYS A 122 2.97 -2.18 -8.65
N THR A 123 4.04 -2.02 -9.39
CA THR A 123 4.50 -2.98 -10.41
C THR A 123 5.88 -3.50 -10.02
N ALA A 124 6.31 -4.61 -10.63
CA ALA A 124 7.68 -5.09 -10.43
C ALA A 124 8.74 -4.06 -10.89
N THR A 125 8.36 -3.17 -11.81
CA THR A 125 9.25 -2.15 -12.37
C THR A 125 9.38 -0.92 -11.46
N ASN A 126 8.34 -0.56 -10.69
CA ASN A 126 8.31 0.68 -9.90
C ASN A 126 8.30 0.46 -8.38
N THR A 127 8.55 -0.75 -7.91
CA THR A 127 8.65 -1.06 -6.48
C THR A 127 10.09 -1.30 -6.07
N ASN A 128 10.43 -0.94 -4.82
CA ASN A 128 11.77 -1.08 -4.24
C ASN A 128 12.87 -0.45 -5.11
N LYS A 129 12.60 0.76 -5.60
CA LYS A 129 13.52 1.53 -6.42
C LYS A 129 14.40 2.46 -5.59
N HIS A 130 15.59 2.72 -6.09
CA HIS A 130 16.49 3.73 -5.56
C HIS A 130 16.42 5.01 -6.41
N HIS A 131 16.81 6.13 -5.81
CA HIS A 131 16.91 7.39 -6.53
C HIS A 131 17.94 7.28 -7.67
N GLY A 132 17.54 7.68 -8.88
CA GLY A 132 18.36 7.56 -10.08
C GLY A 132 18.11 6.29 -10.90
N GLU A 133 17.31 5.35 -10.41
CA GLU A 133 16.83 4.24 -11.22
C GLU A 133 15.62 4.64 -12.06
N GLU A 134 15.40 3.91 -13.15
CA GLU A 134 14.22 4.10 -13.98
C GLU A 134 12.96 3.77 -13.16
N TYR A 135 12.06 4.74 -13.05
CA TYR A 135 10.78 4.64 -12.36
C TYR A 135 9.64 4.83 -13.37
N ASP A 136 8.70 3.89 -13.40
CA ASP A 136 7.55 3.96 -14.29
C ASP A 136 6.49 4.93 -13.76
N SER A 137 6.68 6.22 -14.03
CA SER A 137 5.72 7.28 -13.72
C SER A 137 4.43 7.21 -14.57
N GLN A 138 4.41 6.39 -15.61
CA GLN A 138 3.28 6.19 -16.50
C GLN A 138 2.45 4.95 -16.12
N ALA A 139 2.85 4.21 -15.08
CA ALA A 139 2.08 3.09 -14.57
C ALA A 139 0.63 3.51 -14.29
N GLU A 140 -0.30 2.60 -14.52
CA GLU A 140 -1.72 2.84 -14.28
C GLU A 140 -1.96 3.37 -12.86
N LYS A 141 -2.84 4.36 -12.72
CA LYS A 141 -3.17 4.92 -11.41
C LYS A 141 -4.16 4.03 -10.67
N ARG A 142 -3.95 3.87 -9.39
CA ARG A 142 -4.80 3.14 -8.46
C ARG A 142 -5.18 3.99 -7.26
N VAL A 143 -6.28 3.64 -6.63
CA VAL A 143 -6.75 4.29 -5.40
C VAL A 143 -6.21 3.52 -4.21
N TYR A 144 -5.59 4.25 -3.31
CA TYR A 144 -5.05 3.77 -2.04
C TYR A 144 -5.59 4.62 -0.89
N TYR A 145 -5.58 4.07 0.30
CA TYR A 145 -5.88 4.81 1.53
C TYR A 145 -4.73 4.65 2.50
N PHE A 146 -4.39 5.75 3.15
CA PHE A 146 -3.36 5.78 4.18
C PHE A 146 -3.97 6.16 5.50
N GLU A 147 -3.44 5.60 6.57
CA GLU A 147 -3.85 5.92 7.93
C GLU A 147 -2.65 6.29 8.78
N ASP A 148 -2.85 7.25 9.69
CA ASP A 148 -1.86 7.58 10.71
C ASP A 148 -1.95 6.53 11.82
N GLN A 149 -1.29 5.40 11.63
CA GLN A 149 -1.13 4.40 12.67
C GLN A 149 0.17 4.63 13.42
N ARG A 150 0.05 5.09 14.67
CA ARG A 150 1.18 5.20 15.60
C ARG A 150 2.35 6.05 15.12
N SER A 151 2.08 7.11 14.36
CA SER A 151 3.02 8.06 13.77
C SER A 151 3.70 7.63 12.46
N TYR A 152 3.18 6.61 11.79
CA TYR A 152 3.65 6.27 10.45
C TYR A 152 2.45 6.13 9.51
N HIS A 153 2.47 6.87 8.42
CA HIS A 153 1.43 6.88 7.40
C HIS A 153 1.55 5.62 6.55
N THR A 154 0.91 4.54 7.02
CA THR A 154 0.94 3.24 6.37
C THR A 154 -0.26 3.02 5.48
N LEU A 155 -0.08 2.12 4.53
CA LEU A 155 -1.11 1.71 3.60
C LEU A 155 -2.23 0.98 4.33
N LYS A 156 -3.46 1.48 4.24
CA LYS A 156 -4.65 0.85 4.81
C LYS A 156 -5.08 -0.36 4.01
N THR A 157 -5.54 -1.40 4.70
CA THR A 157 -6.07 -2.63 4.09
C THR A 157 -7.35 -3.08 4.75
N GLY A 158 -8.13 -3.95 4.09
CA GLY A 158 -9.41 -4.45 4.59
C GLY A 158 -10.55 -3.48 4.35
N TRP A 159 -11.60 -3.58 5.16
CA TRP A 159 -12.83 -2.83 4.98
C TRP A 159 -12.71 -1.37 5.42
N ILE A 160 -13.25 -0.46 4.62
CA ILE A 160 -13.43 0.95 4.95
C ILE A 160 -14.88 1.36 4.65
N TYR A 161 -15.39 2.31 5.43
CA TYR A 161 -16.68 2.92 5.21
C TYR A 161 -16.50 4.40 4.88
N GLU A 162 -16.98 4.83 3.71
CA GLU A 162 -16.85 6.19 3.23
C GLU A 162 -18.09 6.58 2.42
N GLU A 163 -18.62 7.77 2.64
CA GLU A 163 -19.77 8.33 1.91
C GLU A 163 -20.98 7.38 1.83
N GLY A 164 -21.28 6.66 2.91
CA GLY A 164 -22.44 5.77 2.99
C GLY A 164 -22.24 4.39 2.35
N HIS A 165 -21.02 4.06 1.92
CA HIS A 165 -20.71 2.79 1.26
C HIS A 165 -19.53 2.08 1.91
N TRP A 166 -19.55 0.74 1.86
CA TRP A 166 -18.41 -0.09 2.23
C TRP A 166 -17.54 -0.34 0.99
N TYR A 167 -16.24 -0.29 1.21
CA TYR A 167 -15.18 -0.59 0.23
C TYR A 167 -14.20 -1.57 0.83
N TYR A 168 -13.54 -2.32 -0.04
CA TYR A 168 -12.51 -3.27 0.40
C TYR A 168 -11.17 -2.95 -0.25
N LEU A 169 -10.15 -2.80 0.59
CA LEU A 169 -8.77 -2.61 0.19
C LEU A 169 -8.06 -3.96 0.31
N GLN A 170 -7.39 -4.39 -0.74
CA GLN A 170 -6.73 -5.70 -0.79
C GLN A 170 -5.81 -5.89 0.41
N LYS A 171 -6.03 -6.96 1.18
CA LYS A 171 -5.21 -7.30 2.36
C LYS A 171 -3.87 -7.88 1.92
N ASP A 172 -2.85 -7.67 2.77
CA ASP A 172 -1.65 -8.51 2.73
C ASP A 172 -2.03 -9.92 3.20
N GLY A 173 -1.76 -10.91 2.38
CA GLY A 173 -2.00 -12.32 2.69
C GLY A 173 -1.06 -12.88 3.76
N GLY A 174 -0.16 -12.08 4.29
CA GLY A 174 0.87 -12.55 5.21
C GLY A 174 1.72 -13.64 4.57
N PHE A 175 1.56 -14.89 5.02
CA PHE A 175 2.27 -16.04 4.46
C PHE A 175 1.53 -16.74 3.31
N ASP A 176 0.33 -16.25 2.93
CA ASP A 176 -0.41 -16.82 1.81
C ASP A 176 0.19 -16.36 0.48
N SER A 177 0.95 -17.24 -0.16
CA SER A 177 1.58 -16.98 -1.47
C SER A 177 0.58 -16.74 -2.61
N ARG A 178 -0.73 -16.98 -2.40
CA ARG A 178 -1.80 -16.74 -3.38
C ARG A 178 -2.14 -15.25 -3.50
N ILE A 179 -1.78 -14.43 -2.52
CA ILE A 179 -2.03 -12.99 -2.55
C ILE A 179 -0.84 -12.28 -3.18
N ASN A 180 -1.11 -11.57 -4.26
CA ASN A 180 -0.12 -10.74 -4.91
C ASN A 180 0.16 -9.49 -4.05
N ARG A 181 1.36 -9.39 -3.48
CA ARG A 181 1.76 -8.24 -2.66
C ARG A 181 1.68 -6.90 -3.40
N LEU A 182 1.79 -6.91 -4.70
CA LEU A 182 1.68 -5.69 -5.50
C LEU A 182 0.27 -5.10 -5.51
N THR A 183 -0.77 -5.90 -5.22
CA THR A 183 -2.15 -5.41 -5.13
C THR A 183 -2.59 -4.98 -3.73
N VAL A 184 -1.75 -5.20 -2.70
CA VAL A 184 -2.07 -4.83 -1.31
C VAL A 184 -2.44 -3.35 -1.21
N GLY A 185 -3.55 -3.06 -0.52
CA GLY A 185 -4.08 -1.70 -0.34
C GLY A 185 -4.80 -1.12 -1.55
N GLU A 186 -4.82 -1.78 -2.71
CA GLU A 186 -5.61 -1.34 -3.85
C GLU A 186 -7.11 -1.51 -3.58
N LEU A 187 -7.90 -0.56 -4.08
CA LEU A 187 -9.34 -0.64 -4.04
C LEU A 187 -9.83 -1.84 -4.88
N ALA A 188 -10.43 -2.81 -4.21
CA ALA A 188 -10.93 -4.03 -4.84
C ALA A 188 -12.16 -3.79 -5.71
N ARG A 189 -12.31 -4.62 -6.74
CA ARG A 189 -13.48 -4.69 -7.62
C ARG A 189 -13.75 -6.15 -8.00
N GLY A 190 -15.02 -6.47 -8.27
CA GLY A 190 -15.43 -7.85 -8.56
C GLY A 190 -15.53 -8.69 -7.28
N TRP A 191 -15.41 -9.99 -7.46
CA TRP A 191 -15.49 -10.94 -6.35
C TRP A 191 -14.24 -10.91 -5.47
N VAL A 192 -14.45 -10.80 -4.17
CA VAL A 192 -13.41 -10.80 -3.14
C VAL A 192 -13.76 -11.80 -2.06
N LYS A 193 -12.79 -12.60 -1.64
CA LYS A 193 -12.90 -13.45 -0.47
C LYS A 193 -12.16 -12.81 0.69
N ASP A 194 -12.88 -12.50 1.77
CA ASP A 194 -12.28 -11.84 2.94
C ASP A 194 -11.66 -12.86 3.87
N TYR A 195 -10.43 -13.26 3.56
CA TYR A 195 -9.68 -14.22 4.35
C TYR A 195 -9.34 -13.67 5.75
N PRO A 196 -9.62 -14.42 6.82
CA PRO A 196 -9.10 -14.10 8.15
C PRO A 196 -7.57 -14.32 8.19
N LEU A 197 -6.89 -13.56 9.07
CA LEU A 197 -5.46 -13.76 9.33
C LEU A 197 -5.26 -15.02 10.19
N THR A 198 -5.22 -16.19 9.56
CA THR A 198 -5.11 -17.50 10.22
C THR A 198 -4.42 -18.51 9.31
N TYR A 199 -3.86 -19.55 9.91
CA TYR A 199 -3.37 -20.76 9.20
C TYR A 199 -4.39 -21.90 9.22
N ASP A 200 -5.55 -21.70 9.85
CA ASP A 200 -6.62 -22.70 9.95
C ASP A 200 -7.32 -22.82 8.58
N GLU A 201 -7.08 -23.93 7.90
CA GLU A 201 -7.63 -24.16 6.55
C GLU A 201 -9.16 -24.15 6.51
N GLU A 202 -9.83 -24.62 7.58
CA GLU A 202 -11.30 -24.63 7.61
C GLU A 202 -11.84 -23.20 7.69
N LYS A 203 -11.21 -22.32 8.48
CA LYS A 203 -11.55 -20.90 8.52
C LYS A 203 -11.26 -20.21 7.18
N LEU A 204 -10.16 -20.56 6.51
CA LEU A 204 -9.84 -20.04 5.19
C LEU A 204 -10.87 -20.49 4.14
N LYS A 205 -11.32 -21.75 4.18
CA LYS A 205 -12.38 -22.26 3.31
C LYS A 205 -13.73 -21.58 3.58
N ALA A 206 -14.06 -21.38 4.85
CA ALA A 206 -15.31 -20.74 5.30
C ALA A 206 -15.34 -19.23 5.14
N ALA A 207 -14.22 -18.60 4.73
CA ALA A 207 -14.16 -17.15 4.58
C ALA A 207 -15.23 -16.64 3.60
N PRO A 208 -15.95 -15.55 3.96
CA PRO A 208 -17.06 -15.06 3.17
C PRO A 208 -16.61 -14.43 1.86
N TRP A 209 -17.46 -14.54 0.84
CA TRP A 209 -17.32 -13.86 -0.43
C TRP A 209 -18.16 -12.59 -0.46
N TYR A 210 -17.62 -11.55 -1.10
CA TYR A 210 -18.28 -10.28 -1.35
C TYR A 210 -18.13 -9.88 -2.81
N TYR A 211 -19.02 -9.03 -3.28
CA TYR A 211 -18.89 -8.44 -4.62
C TYR A 211 -18.75 -6.93 -4.52
N LEU A 212 -17.67 -6.38 -5.06
CA LEU A 212 -17.42 -4.95 -5.16
C LEU A 212 -17.75 -4.49 -6.59
N ARG A 213 -18.59 -3.47 -6.69
CA ARG A 213 -19.02 -2.89 -7.98
C ARG A 213 -17.81 -2.26 -8.71
N SER A 214 -18.00 -1.84 -9.95
CA SER A 214 -16.96 -1.11 -10.70
C SER A 214 -16.50 0.18 -10.00
N SER A 215 -17.37 0.82 -9.22
CA SER A 215 -17.04 1.95 -8.35
C SER A 215 -16.16 1.56 -7.15
N GLY A 216 -16.04 0.28 -6.83
CA GLY A 216 -15.45 -0.26 -5.60
C GLY A 216 -16.44 -0.43 -4.45
N ALA A 217 -17.65 0.10 -4.55
CA ALA A 217 -18.67 -0.03 -3.49
C ALA A 217 -19.16 -1.47 -3.35
N MET A 218 -19.30 -1.96 -2.12
CA MET A 218 -19.85 -3.29 -1.82
C MET A 218 -21.28 -3.40 -2.33
N ALA A 219 -21.58 -4.49 -3.00
CA ALA A 219 -22.93 -4.81 -3.41
C ALA A 219 -23.69 -5.54 -2.31
N THR A 220 -25.00 -5.31 -2.23
CA THR A 220 -25.94 -6.02 -1.36
C THR A 220 -27.17 -6.41 -2.15
N GLY A 221 -27.95 -7.38 -1.64
CA GLY A 221 -29.14 -7.88 -2.27
C GLY A 221 -28.88 -8.74 -3.51
N TRP A 222 -29.82 -8.79 -4.43
CA TRP A 222 -29.69 -9.56 -5.65
C TRP A 222 -28.65 -8.96 -6.61
N TYR A 223 -27.71 -9.79 -7.01
CA TYR A 223 -26.69 -9.46 -8.00
C TYR A 223 -26.71 -10.43 -9.17
N LYS A 224 -26.64 -9.93 -10.40
CA LYS A 224 -26.61 -10.73 -11.62
C LYS A 224 -25.30 -10.58 -12.35
N GLU A 225 -24.61 -11.69 -12.60
CA GLU A 225 -23.41 -11.74 -13.42
C GLU A 225 -23.68 -12.65 -14.64
N GLY A 226 -23.67 -12.05 -15.80
CA GLY A 226 -24.11 -12.76 -17.02
C GLY A 226 -25.54 -13.27 -16.87
N SER A 227 -25.74 -14.59 -16.95
CA SER A 227 -27.04 -15.25 -16.77
C SER A 227 -27.28 -15.74 -15.32
N THR A 228 -26.30 -15.64 -14.43
CA THR A 228 -26.33 -16.20 -13.08
C THR A 228 -26.72 -15.16 -12.05
N TRP A 229 -27.64 -15.55 -11.17
CA TRP A 229 -28.03 -14.73 -10.02
C TRP A 229 -27.34 -15.20 -8.76
N TYR A 230 -26.94 -14.23 -7.93
CA TYR A 230 -26.39 -14.39 -6.59
C TYR A 230 -27.20 -13.54 -5.61
N TYR A 231 -27.20 -13.91 -4.34
CA TYR A 231 -27.75 -13.08 -3.29
C TYR A 231 -26.66 -12.72 -2.28
N LEU A 232 -26.47 -11.43 -2.14
CA LEU A 232 -25.54 -10.83 -1.19
C LEU A 232 -26.36 -10.32 -0.01
N ASP A 233 -25.98 -10.67 1.21
CA ASP A 233 -26.74 -10.29 2.37
C ASP A 233 -27.05 -8.78 2.36
N ALA A 234 -28.27 -8.42 2.77
CA ALA A 234 -28.73 -7.02 2.69
C ALA A 234 -28.02 -6.08 3.67
N GLU A 235 -27.56 -6.64 4.79
CA GLU A 235 -26.90 -5.86 5.87
C GLU A 235 -25.37 -5.98 5.77
N ASN A 236 -24.87 -7.22 5.61
CA ASN A 236 -23.44 -7.51 5.71
C ASN A 236 -22.75 -7.62 4.35
N GLY A 237 -23.49 -7.84 3.25
CA GLY A 237 -22.95 -7.97 1.90
C GLY A 237 -22.30 -9.32 1.57
N ASP A 238 -22.22 -10.26 2.51
CA ASP A 238 -21.64 -11.56 2.27
C ASP A 238 -22.54 -12.43 1.36
N MET A 239 -21.91 -13.18 0.45
CA MET A 239 -22.59 -14.06 -0.49
C MET A 239 -23.28 -15.21 0.24
N ARG A 240 -24.57 -15.34 0.07
CA ARG A 240 -25.39 -16.38 0.69
C ARG A 240 -25.36 -17.68 -0.12
N THR A 241 -25.47 -18.81 0.58
CA THR A 241 -25.59 -20.15 0.03
C THR A 241 -26.71 -20.93 0.73
N GLY A 242 -27.17 -22.05 0.14
CA GLY A 242 -28.26 -22.85 0.68
C GLY A 242 -29.64 -22.20 0.50
N TRP A 243 -30.61 -22.64 1.29
CA TRP A 243 -31.97 -22.14 1.24
C TRP A 243 -32.11 -20.77 1.88
N GLN A 244 -32.69 -19.82 1.16
CA GLN A 244 -32.95 -18.45 1.59
C GLN A 244 -34.43 -18.11 1.42
N ASN A 245 -35.06 -17.60 2.49
CA ASN A 245 -36.42 -17.05 2.42
C ASN A 245 -36.35 -15.54 2.24
N LEU A 246 -36.62 -15.06 1.05
CA LEU A 246 -36.49 -13.64 0.70
C LEU A 246 -37.85 -13.12 0.20
N GLY A 247 -38.48 -12.25 1.00
CA GLY A 247 -39.77 -11.69 0.66
C GLY A 247 -40.88 -12.74 0.50
N ASN A 248 -40.96 -13.70 1.41
CA ASN A 248 -41.89 -14.82 1.42
C ASN A 248 -41.73 -15.80 0.26
N LYS A 249 -40.59 -15.79 -0.42
CA LYS A 249 -40.24 -16.78 -1.48
C LYS A 249 -38.96 -17.49 -1.10
N TRP A 250 -38.94 -18.81 -1.34
CA TRP A 250 -37.76 -19.64 -1.13
C TRP A 250 -36.92 -19.72 -2.39
N TYR A 251 -35.61 -19.50 -2.20
CA TYR A 251 -34.58 -19.63 -3.22
C TYR A 251 -33.48 -20.56 -2.72
N TYR A 252 -32.92 -21.36 -3.61
CA TYR A 252 -31.76 -22.18 -3.30
C TYR A 252 -30.54 -21.63 -4.02
N LEU A 253 -29.52 -21.28 -3.21
CA LEU A 253 -28.23 -20.80 -3.68
C LEU A 253 -27.23 -21.94 -3.52
N ARG A 254 -26.61 -22.38 -4.60
CA ARG A 254 -25.63 -23.46 -4.60
C ARG A 254 -24.43 -23.11 -3.74
N SER A 255 -23.54 -24.08 -3.44
CA SER A 255 -22.28 -23.84 -2.73
C SER A 255 -21.39 -22.80 -3.41
N SER A 256 -21.54 -22.61 -4.72
CA SER A 256 -20.89 -21.54 -5.49
C SER A 256 -21.56 -20.17 -5.33
N GLY A 257 -22.66 -20.04 -4.60
CA GLY A 257 -23.52 -18.85 -4.51
C GLY A 257 -24.53 -18.71 -5.65
N ALA A 258 -24.39 -19.46 -6.74
CA ALA A 258 -25.27 -19.38 -7.90
C ALA A 258 -26.69 -19.84 -7.58
N MET A 259 -27.70 -19.03 -7.87
CA MET A 259 -29.10 -19.39 -7.70
C MET A 259 -29.48 -20.59 -8.61
N ALA A 260 -30.07 -21.60 -8.03
CA ALA A 260 -30.63 -22.70 -8.78
C ALA A 260 -31.92 -22.25 -9.55
N THR A 261 -32.05 -22.66 -10.79
CA THR A 261 -33.21 -22.42 -11.61
C THR A 261 -33.76 -23.76 -12.11
N GLY A 262 -35.09 -23.89 -12.20
CA GLY A 262 -35.73 -25.14 -12.57
C GLY A 262 -35.76 -26.17 -11.43
N TRP A 263 -35.86 -27.45 -11.78
CA TRP A 263 -35.83 -28.53 -10.79
C TRP A 263 -34.40 -28.67 -10.21
N TYR A 264 -34.32 -28.68 -8.90
CA TYR A 264 -33.06 -28.91 -8.17
C TYR A 264 -33.18 -30.17 -7.33
N GLN A 265 -32.27 -31.11 -7.52
CA GLN A 265 -32.15 -32.31 -6.70
C GLN A 265 -31.05 -32.13 -5.67
N GLU A 266 -31.39 -32.25 -4.41
CA GLU A 266 -30.44 -32.21 -3.29
C GLU A 266 -30.09 -33.64 -2.87
N GLY A 267 -28.85 -34.06 -3.13
CA GLY A 267 -28.38 -35.42 -2.83
C GLY A 267 -28.80 -36.46 -3.88
N SER A 268 -28.39 -37.72 -3.59
CA SER A 268 -28.67 -38.88 -4.44
C SER A 268 -29.76 -39.78 -3.84
N THR A 269 -30.93 -39.26 -3.53
CA THR A 269 -32.11 -40.05 -3.21
C THR A 269 -33.11 -39.99 -4.31
#